data_22ccf077c327825058aa136464839ecb
#
_entry.id   22ccf077c327825058aa136464839ecb
#
_cell.length_a   1.000
_cell.length_b   1.000
_cell.length_c   1.000
_cell.angle_alpha   90.00
_cell.angle_beta   90.00
_cell.angle_gamma   90.00
#
_symmetry.space_group_name_H-M   'P 1'
#
loop_
_entity.id
_entity.type
_entity.pdbx_description
1 polymer ?
#
loop_
_entity_poly.entity_id
_entity_poly.type
_entity_poly.pdbx_seq_one_letter_code
_entity_poly.pdbx_strand_id
1 'polypeptide(L)'
;MHHRLSALAALRIADPEQKVAATRAAAAEVAAGAVTADLLDGTAQADGVPGRPERPVRVAATAVPQRSPFTNDGRAALIHSICHIEFNAINLALDAVWRFSGMPETYYRDWWRVADEEAQHFTLLHAHLRSMGWQYGDFPAHDGLWTMCEKTKDDVIARMALVPRTLEARGLDATPLIQAKLARIGTPDARAASAILDIILRDEVGHVAIGNRWYRWLCDRDGLDPIAHYRVLYRRYEAPRLRAPFNLEARARAGFTDEEMAALSQPD
;
A
#
# COMPACT_ATOMS: atom_id res chain seq x y z
N MET A 1 0.27 24.74 -7.42
CA MET A 1 1.40 23.78 -7.48
C MET A 1 0.95 22.55 -8.25
N HIS A 2 1.77 22.01 -9.15
CA HIS A 2 1.41 20.82 -9.92
C HIS A 2 1.44 19.58 -8.99
N HIS A 3 0.29 19.11 -8.55
CA HIS A 3 0.15 18.00 -7.60
C HIS A 3 0.89 16.72 -8.06
N ARG A 4 0.98 16.43 -9.37
CA ARG A 4 1.75 15.31 -9.92
C ARG A 4 3.26 15.51 -9.78
N LEU A 5 3.77 16.74 -9.99
CA LEU A 5 5.18 17.05 -9.78
C LEU A 5 5.56 17.02 -8.29
N SER A 6 4.65 17.44 -7.42
CA SER A 6 4.83 17.31 -5.97
C SER A 6 4.92 15.84 -5.55
N ALA A 7 4.07 14.97 -6.13
CA ALA A 7 4.13 13.54 -5.88
C ALA A 7 5.46 12.93 -6.36
N LEU A 8 5.94 13.32 -7.54
CA LEU A 8 7.25 12.87 -8.03
C LEU A 8 8.38 13.37 -7.14
N ALA A 9 8.34 14.63 -6.69
CA ALA A 9 9.35 15.18 -5.80
C ALA A 9 9.41 14.40 -4.48
N ALA A 10 8.27 14.14 -3.84
CA ALA A 10 8.19 13.33 -2.62
C ALA A 10 8.63 11.86 -2.87
N LEU A 11 8.22 11.27 -4.00
CA LEU A 11 8.59 9.90 -4.38
C LEU A 11 10.11 9.72 -4.51
N ARG A 12 10.84 10.75 -4.97
CA ARG A 12 12.31 10.75 -5.13
C ARG A 12 13.09 10.87 -3.82
N ILE A 13 12.47 11.30 -2.74
CA ILE A 13 13.14 11.42 -1.44
C ILE A 13 13.52 10.03 -0.95
N ALA A 14 14.81 9.84 -0.61
CA ALA A 14 15.30 8.56 -0.10
C ALA A 14 15.11 8.40 1.41
N ASP A 15 15.29 9.50 2.16
CA ASP A 15 15.14 9.50 3.62
C ASP A 15 13.67 9.33 4.01
N PRO A 16 13.33 8.34 4.88
CA PRO A 16 11.95 8.04 5.22
C PRO A 16 11.23 9.17 5.96
N GLU A 17 11.90 9.85 6.90
CA GLU A 17 11.27 10.92 7.68
C GLU A 17 11.03 12.17 6.81
N GLN A 18 11.97 12.50 5.93
CA GLN A 18 11.80 13.58 4.95
C GLN A 18 10.71 13.26 3.93
N LYS A 19 10.62 12.01 3.46
CA LYS A 19 9.54 11.57 2.56
C LYS A 19 8.19 11.73 3.23
N VAL A 20 8.03 11.26 4.45
CA VAL A 20 6.80 11.43 5.25
C VAL A 20 6.44 12.91 5.38
N ALA A 21 7.38 13.76 5.77
CA ALA A 21 7.14 15.18 5.93
C ALA A 21 6.70 15.85 4.63
N ALA A 22 7.39 15.58 3.52
CA ALA A 22 7.06 16.12 2.20
C ALA A 22 5.70 15.62 1.69
N THR A 23 5.38 14.34 1.89
CA THR A 23 4.09 13.74 1.50
C THR A 23 2.94 14.40 2.25
N ARG A 24 3.04 14.53 3.56
CA ARG A 24 1.99 15.13 4.39
C ARG A 24 1.78 16.63 4.10
N ALA A 25 2.87 17.37 3.88
CA ALA A 25 2.79 18.77 3.50
C ALA A 25 2.05 18.94 2.16
N ALA A 26 2.42 18.17 1.14
CA ALA A 26 1.78 18.24 -0.17
C ALA A 26 0.32 17.76 -0.14
N ALA A 27 0.00 16.73 0.62
CA ALA A 27 -1.37 16.24 0.79
C ALA A 27 -2.27 17.30 1.45
N ALA A 28 -1.76 18.02 2.46
CA ALA A 28 -2.49 19.12 3.09
C ALA A 28 -2.78 20.26 2.11
N GLU A 29 -1.84 20.62 1.23
CA GLU A 29 -2.05 21.62 0.16
C GLU A 29 -3.13 21.17 -0.82
N VAL A 30 -3.12 19.89 -1.22
CA VAL A 30 -4.13 19.31 -2.12
C VAL A 30 -5.51 19.28 -1.47
N ALA A 31 -5.59 18.99 -0.17
CA ALA A 31 -6.85 19.01 0.57
C ALA A 31 -7.45 20.41 0.66
N ALA A 32 -6.61 21.45 0.81
CA ALA A 32 -7.02 22.85 0.95
C ALA A 32 -7.32 23.55 -0.39
N GLY A 33 -6.79 23.04 -1.52
CA GLY A 33 -6.83 23.71 -2.81
C GLY A 33 -7.56 22.94 -3.90
N ALA A 34 -7.71 23.59 -5.06
CA ALA A 34 -8.15 22.91 -6.29
C ALA A 34 -6.99 22.08 -6.87
N VAL A 35 -7.27 20.83 -7.18
CA VAL A 35 -6.38 20.00 -8.00
C VAL A 35 -6.62 20.41 -9.45
N THR A 36 -5.69 21.11 -10.05
CA THR A 36 -5.82 21.47 -11.46
C THR A 36 -5.62 20.22 -12.32
N ALA A 37 -6.57 19.96 -13.22
CA ALA A 37 -6.41 18.93 -14.24
C ALA A 37 -5.10 19.16 -14.99
N ASP A 38 -4.26 18.14 -15.03
CA ASP A 38 -2.91 18.28 -15.50
C ASP A 38 -2.86 18.11 -17.01
N LEU A 39 -2.48 19.20 -17.68
CA LEU A 39 -2.21 19.23 -19.11
C LEU A 39 -0.74 18.86 -19.46
N LEU A 40 0.02 18.34 -18.49
CA LEU A 40 1.37 17.88 -18.77
C LEU A 40 1.30 16.56 -19.57
N ASP A 41 1.27 16.69 -20.88
CA ASP A 41 1.68 15.63 -21.79
C ASP A 41 3.17 15.36 -21.58
N GLY A 42 3.47 14.18 -21.12
CA GLY A 42 4.83 13.72 -20.99
C GLY A 42 5.09 13.10 -19.63
N THR A 43 5.29 11.82 -19.62
CA THR A 43 5.99 11.11 -18.57
C THR A 43 7.36 11.75 -18.44
N ALA A 44 7.55 12.66 -17.45
CA ALA A 44 8.89 12.97 -17.02
C ALA A 44 9.56 11.61 -16.75
N GLN A 45 10.53 11.24 -17.57
CA GLN A 45 11.29 10.02 -17.32
C GLN A 45 11.84 10.12 -15.90
N ALA A 46 11.34 9.29 -15.01
CA ALA A 46 11.77 9.28 -13.64
C ALA A 46 12.68 8.10 -13.43
N ASP A 47 13.91 8.26 -13.87
CA ASP A 47 14.97 7.38 -13.43
C ASP A 47 15.16 7.52 -11.92
N GLY A 48 15.40 6.42 -11.23
CA GLY A 48 15.71 6.42 -9.81
C GLY A 48 14.49 6.56 -8.88
N VAL A 49 13.27 6.26 -9.33
CA VAL A 49 12.10 6.17 -8.44
C VAL A 49 11.81 4.72 -8.03
N PRO A 50 11.34 4.51 -6.81
CA PRO A 50 11.26 5.48 -5.72
C PRO A 50 12.66 5.77 -5.14
N GLY A 51 12.83 6.95 -4.56
CA GLY A 51 13.96 7.21 -3.69
C GLY A 51 13.94 6.23 -2.51
N ARG A 52 15.09 5.61 -2.21
CA ARG A 52 15.19 4.53 -1.22
C ARG A 52 16.35 4.78 -0.28
N PRO A 53 16.17 4.57 1.02
CA PRO A 53 17.30 4.57 1.95
C PRO A 53 18.20 3.36 1.67
N GLU A 54 19.46 3.43 2.13
CA GLU A 54 20.40 2.31 2.05
C GLU A 54 19.92 1.06 2.82
N ARG A 55 19.17 1.28 3.89
CA ARG A 55 18.53 0.25 4.69
C ARG A 55 17.01 0.45 4.72
N PRO A 56 16.22 -0.62 4.81
CA PRO A 56 16.58 -2.03 5.00
C PRO A 56 17.31 -2.65 3.80
N VAL A 57 18.17 -3.65 4.07
CA VAL A 57 18.73 -4.51 3.02
C VAL A 57 17.60 -5.27 2.36
N ARG A 58 17.46 -5.11 1.03
CA ARG A 58 16.41 -5.77 0.26
C ARG A 58 16.85 -7.15 -0.16
N VAL A 59 16.01 -8.12 0.13
CA VAL A 59 16.25 -9.54 -0.17
C VAL A 59 15.02 -10.15 -0.87
N ALA A 60 15.19 -11.31 -1.47
CA ALA A 60 14.02 -12.05 -2.00
C ALA A 60 13.06 -12.39 -0.85
N ALA A 61 11.75 -12.41 -1.11
CA ALA A 61 10.74 -12.69 -0.07
C ALA A 61 11.00 -14.02 0.65
N THR A 62 11.52 -15.02 -0.05
CA THR A 62 11.90 -16.32 0.50
C THR A 62 13.16 -16.30 1.35
N ALA A 63 13.97 -15.24 1.26
CA ALA A 63 15.21 -15.06 2.03
C ALA A 63 15.04 -14.17 3.27
N VAL A 64 13.83 -13.62 3.50
CA VAL A 64 13.54 -12.89 4.74
C VAL A 64 13.56 -13.88 5.90
N PRO A 65 14.41 -13.68 6.93
CA PRO A 65 14.49 -14.59 8.05
C PRO A 65 13.16 -14.66 8.83
N GLN A 66 12.68 -15.87 9.03
CA GLN A 66 11.49 -16.10 9.85
C GLN A 66 11.86 -16.05 11.34
N ARG A 67 11.15 -15.24 12.11
CA ARG A 67 11.36 -15.07 13.54
C ARG A 67 10.05 -15.26 14.28
N SER A 68 10.15 -15.82 15.49
CA SER A 68 8.98 -16.00 16.35
C SER A 68 8.57 -14.67 16.97
N PRO A 69 7.34 -14.18 16.80
CA PRO A 69 6.88 -12.93 17.42
C PRO A 69 6.76 -13.05 18.96
N PHE A 70 6.92 -14.24 19.51
CA PHE A 70 6.97 -14.44 20.97
C PHE A 70 8.29 -13.99 21.61
N THR A 71 9.34 -13.78 20.81
CA THR A 71 10.59 -13.14 21.25
C THR A 71 10.55 -11.64 20.99
N ASN A 72 11.34 -10.85 21.72
CA ASN A 72 11.36 -9.39 21.55
C ASN A 72 11.86 -8.99 20.16
N ASP A 73 12.97 -9.56 19.69
CA ASP A 73 13.52 -9.28 18.36
C ASP A 73 12.59 -9.76 17.23
N GLY A 74 11.89 -10.90 17.45
CA GLY A 74 10.91 -11.40 16.46
C GLY A 74 9.66 -10.53 16.37
N ARG A 75 9.20 -9.92 17.48
CA ARG A 75 8.15 -8.90 17.42
C ARG A 75 8.64 -7.64 16.73
N ALA A 76 9.83 -7.17 17.06
CA ALA A 76 10.43 -6.02 16.38
C ALA A 76 10.57 -6.27 14.86
N ALA A 77 11.02 -7.47 14.46
CA ALA A 77 11.09 -7.84 13.04
C ALA A 77 9.70 -7.88 12.36
N LEU A 78 8.66 -8.33 13.05
CA LEU A 78 7.28 -8.30 12.55
C LEU A 78 6.81 -6.86 12.36
N ILE A 79 6.97 -6.00 13.36
CA ILE A 79 6.58 -4.57 13.25
C ILE A 79 7.38 -3.86 12.18
N HIS A 80 8.68 -4.15 12.08
CA HIS A 80 9.53 -3.62 11.01
C HIS A 80 9.04 -4.04 9.62
N SER A 81 8.61 -5.29 9.44
CA SER A 81 8.09 -5.77 8.15
C SER A 81 6.82 -5.04 7.74
N ILE A 82 5.92 -4.75 8.70
CA ILE A 82 4.71 -3.96 8.44
C ILE A 82 5.12 -2.51 8.13
N CYS A 83 5.99 -1.90 8.94
CA CYS A 83 6.52 -0.56 8.69
C CYS A 83 7.13 -0.42 7.28
N HIS A 84 7.79 -1.46 6.76
CA HIS A 84 8.31 -1.47 5.40
C HIS A 84 7.20 -1.58 4.35
N ILE A 85 6.12 -2.28 4.62
CA ILE A 85 4.93 -2.31 3.76
C ILE A 85 4.34 -0.90 3.66
N GLU A 86 4.12 -0.21 4.77
CA GLU A 86 3.58 1.16 4.80
C GLU A 86 4.50 2.15 4.07
N PHE A 87 5.83 2.02 4.24
CA PHE A 87 6.78 2.83 3.48
C PHE A 87 6.66 2.63 1.96
N ASN A 88 6.46 1.39 1.52
CA ASN A 88 6.18 1.11 0.11
C ASN A 88 4.78 1.56 -0.31
N ALA A 89 3.80 1.55 0.59
CA ALA A 89 2.47 2.06 0.35
C ALA A 89 2.46 3.58 0.10
N ILE A 90 3.27 4.36 0.84
CA ILE A 90 3.53 5.78 0.50
C ILE A 90 4.06 5.89 -0.93
N ASN A 91 5.05 5.09 -1.30
CA ASN A 91 5.64 5.15 -2.64
C ASN A 91 4.64 4.81 -3.74
N LEU A 92 3.82 3.78 -3.56
CA LEU A 92 2.83 3.38 -4.57
C LEU A 92 1.70 4.40 -4.73
N ALA A 93 1.26 5.05 -3.65
CA ALA A 93 0.25 6.09 -3.71
C ALA A 93 0.78 7.35 -4.43
N LEU A 94 2.00 7.78 -4.10
CA LEU A 94 2.68 8.87 -4.80
C LEU A 94 2.92 8.55 -6.28
N ASP A 95 3.29 7.30 -6.59
CA ASP A 95 3.46 6.83 -7.97
C ASP A 95 2.14 6.82 -8.73
N ALA A 96 1.02 6.42 -8.09
CA ALA A 96 -0.30 6.46 -8.70
C ALA A 96 -0.72 7.90 -9.05
N VAL A 97 -0.45 8.88 -8.17
CA VAL A 97 -0.68 10.31 -8.45
C VAL A 97 0.18 10.79 -9.61
N TRP A 98 1.48 10.52 -9.57
CA TRP A 98 2.41 11.05 -10.55
C TRP A 98 2.27 10.40 -11.92
N ARG A 99 2.20 9.08 -11.97
CA ARG A 99 2.37 8.29 -13.19
C ARG A 99 1.19 8.39 -14.16
N PHE A 100 -0.02 8.33 -13.65
CA PHE A 100 -1.21 8.23 -14.49
C PHE A 100 -1.84 9.61 -14.74
N SER A 101 -1.63 10.13 -15.95
CA SER A 101 -2.26 11.37 -16.43
C SER A 101 -3.68 11.13 -16.94
N GLY A 102 -4.45 12.20 -17.07
CA GLY A 102 -5.79 12.15 -17.68
C GLY A 102 -6.87 11.49 -16.82
N MET A 103 -6.58 11.23 -15.55
CA MET A 103 -7.58 10.74 -14.60
C MET A 103 -8.42 11.91 -14.05
N PRO A 104 -9.66 11.65 -13.60
CA PRO A 104 -10.48 12.67 -12.94
C PRO A 104 -9.78 13.28 -11.71
N GLU A 105 -10.09 14.53 -11.38
CA GLU A 105 -9.53 15.22 -10.21
C GLU A 105 -9.67 14.41 -8.91
N THR A 106 -10.82 13.75 -8.73
CA THR A 106 -11.10 12.91 -7.57
C THR A 106 -10.14 11.73 -7.43
N TYR A 107 -9.59 11.21 -8.54
CA TYR A 107 -8.55 10.18 -8.50
C TYR A 107 -7.31 10.66 -7.76
N TYR A 108 -6.83 11.84 -8.12
CA TYR A 108 -5.63 12.40 -7.51
C TYR A 108 -5.84 12.76 -6.04
N ARG A 109 -7.02 13.29 -5.69
CA ARG A 109 -7.39 13.55 -4.29
C ARG A 109 -7.42 12.28 -3.45
N ASP A 110 -7.98 11.20 -4.00
CA ASP A 110 -8.02 9.92 -3.33
C ASP A 110 -6.63 9.37 -3.05
N TRP A 111 -5.74 9.37 -4.05
CA TRP A 111 -4.39 8.84 -3.89
C TRP A 111 -3.50 9.74 -3.01
N TRP A 112 -3.73 11.05 -2.99
CA TRP A 112 -3.07 11.92 -2.02
C TRP A 112 -3.53 11.65 -0.59
N ARG A 113 -4.81 11.38 -0.39
CA ARG A 113 -5.32 10.96 0.92
C ARG A 113 -4.69 9.64 1.36
N VAL A 114 -4.63 8.64 0.48
CA VAL A 114 -3.94 7.38 0.77
C VAL A 114 -2.48 7.64 1.15
N ALA A 115 -1.74 8.45 0.38
CA ALA A 115 -0.35 8.76 0.67
C ALA A 115 -0.14 9.41 2.06
N ASP A 116 -1.05 10.29 2.50
CA ASP A 116 -1.00 10.92 3.83
C ASP A 116 -1.29 9.91 4.95
N GLU A 117 -2.32 9.08 4.77
CA GLU A 117 -2.69 8.02 5.74
C GLU A 117 -1.56 6.99 5.87
N GLU A 118 -0.92 6.56 4.77
CA GLU A 118 0.24 5.67 4.79
C GLU A 118 1.48 6.30 5.45
N ALA A 119 1.69 7.60 5.23
CA ALA A 119 2.74 8.34 5.93
C ALA A 119 2.49 8.39 7.45
N GLN A 120 1.23 8.46 7.88
CA GLN A 120 0.85 8.36 9.29
C GLN A 120 1.08 6.94 9.83
N HIS A 121 0.68 5.90 9.11
CA HIS A 121 0.90 4.49 9.49
C HIS A 121 2.38 4.20 9.70
N PHE A 122 3.22 4.59 8.72
CA PHE A 122 4.68 4.47 8.85
C PHE A 122 5.19 5.19 10.10
N THR A 123 4.73 6.41 10.36
CA THR A 123 5.16 7.20 11.53
C THR A 123 4.83 6.50 12.85
N LEU A 124 3.61 5.97 12.98
CA LEU A 124 3.18 5.22 14.17
C LEU A 124 4.02 3.96 14.41
N LEU A 125 4.23 3.17 13.36
CA LEU A 125 5.02 1.93 13.44
C LEU A 125 6.50 2.23 13.71
N HIS A 126 7.07 3.25 13.07
CA HIS A 126 8.47 3.65 13.29
C HIS A 126 8.69 4.14 14.72
N ALA A 127 7.78 4.98 15.23
CA ALA A 127 7.85 5.42 16.62
C ALA A 127 7.74 4.23 17.61
N HIS A 128 6.88 3.27 17.31
CA HIS A 128 6.74 2.06 18.12
C HIS A 128 8.01 1.20 18.08
N LEU A 129 8.62 0.99 16.90
CA LEU A 129 9.92 0.30 16.77
C LEU A 129 11.00 0.96 17.65
N ARG A 130 11.07 2.30 17.62
CA ARG A 130 12.05 3.06 18.44
C ARG A 130 11.80 2.85 19.94
N SER A 131 10.54 2.79 20.37
CA SER A 131 10.19 2.49 21.77
C SER A 131 10.61 1.09 22.22
N MET A 132 10.76 0.15 21.26
CA MET A 132 11.25 -1.20 21.48
C MET A 132 12.78 -1.32 21.40
N GLY A 133 13.51 -0.23 21.11
CA GLY A 133 14.96 -0.20 20.93
C GLY A 133 15.46 -0.56 19.54
N TRP A 134 14.60 -0.51 18.52
CA TRP A 134 14.89 -0.83 17.13
C TRP A 134 14.56 0.35 16.22
N GLN A 135 15.09 0.32 14.98
CA GLN A 135 14.83 1.34 13.98
C GLN A 135 14.37 0.71 12.65
N TYR A 136 13.71 1.52 11.83
CA TYR A 136 13.46 1.15 10.46
C TYR A 136 14.80 0.99 9.72
N GLY A 137 14.99 -0.17 9.11
CA GLY A 137 16.25 -0.55 8.47
C GLY A 137 17.07 -1.61 9.22
N ASP A 138 16.74 -1.93 10.48
CA ASP A 138 17.49 -2.91 11.27
C ASP A 138 17.29 -4.36 10.82
N PHE A 139 16.19 -4.66 10.16
CA PHE A 139 15.90 -6.00 9.62
C PHE A 139 15.83 -5.97 8.09
N PRO A 140 16.20 -7.08 7.41
CA PRO A 140 16.01 -7.18 5.96
C PRO A 140 14.52 -7.18 5.60
N ALA A 141 14.21 -6.70 4.40
CA ALA A 141 12.85 -6.63 3.89
C ALA A 141 12.80 -7.00 2.40
N HIS A 142 11.59 -7.18 1.85
CA HIS A 142 11.39 -7.46 0.43
C HIS A 142 10.47 -6.46 -0.25
N ASP A 143 10.72 -6.19 -1.51
CA ASP A 143 9.99 -5.19 -2.30
C ASP A 143 8.80 -5.75 -3.11
N GLY A 144 8.14 -6.79 -2.63
CA GLY A 144 7.08 -7.46 -3.40
C GLY A 144 5.95 -6.52 -3.83
N LEU A 145 5.59 -5.53 -2.99
CA LEU A 145 4.58 -4.52 -3.31
C LEU A 145 5.05 -3.61 -4.44
N TRP A 146 6.26 -3.07 -4.33
CA TRP A 146 6.82 -2.22 -5.38
C TRP A 146 7.08 -2.96 -6.69
N THR A 147 7.48 -4.23 -6.63
CA THR A 147 7.67 -5.07 -7.83
C THR A 147 6.41 -5.11 -8.68
N MET A 148 5.22 -5.19 -8.07
CA MET A 148 3.96 -5.15 -8.81
C MET A 148 3.68 -3.75 -9.37
N CYS A 149 4.06 -2.68 -8.66
CA CYS A 149 3.98 -1.32 -9.18
C CYS A 149 4.82 -1.15 -10.46
N GLU A 150 6.04 -1.67 -10.47
CA GLU A 150 6.91 -1.68 -11.66
C GLU A 150 6.29 -2.48 -12.82
N LYS A 151 5.80 -3.68 -12.54
CA LYS A 151 5.14 -4.51 -13.56
C LYS A 151 3.95 -3.80 -14.20
N THR A 152 3.21 -3.01 -13.45
CA THR A 152 1.97 -2.34 -13.89
C THR A 152 2.15 -0.86 -14.22
N LYS A 153 3.37 -0.38 -14.39
CA LYS A 153 3.67 1.06 -14.55
C LYS A 153 3.04 1.70 -15.79
N ASP A 154 2.82 0.92 -16.84
CA ASP A 154 2.28 1.40 -18.11
C ASP A 154 0.79 1.06 -18.30
N ASP A 155 0.13 0.51 -17.27
CA ASP A 155 -1.26 0.04 -17.33
C ASP A 155 -2.00 0.42 -16.03
N VAL A 156 -2.78 1.51 -16.10
CA VAL A 156 -3.53 2.02 -14.94
C VAL A 156 -4.61 1.02 -14.47
N ILE A 157 -5.21 0.26 -15.39
CA ILE A 157 -6.24 -0.73 -15.03
C ILE A 157 -5.59 -1.88 -14.26
N ALA A 158 -4.46 -2.38 -14.77
CA ALA A 158 -3.69 -3.41 -14.07
C ALA A 158 -3.17 -2.92 -12.71
N ARG A 159 -2.72 -1.64 -12.62
CA ARG A 159 -2.30 -1.04 -11.36
C ARG A 159 -3.41 -1.06 -10.33
N MET A 160 -4.61 -0.61 -10.67
CA MET A 160 -5.76 -0.57 -9.75
C MET A 160 -6.22 -1.98 -9.38
N ALA A 161 -6.20 -2.91 -10.33
CA ALA A 161 -6.57 -4.30 -10.08
C ALA A 161 -5.59 -5.04 -9.16
N LEU A 162 -4.28 -4.87 -9.37
CA LEU A 162 -3.28 -5.78 -8.79
C LEU A 162 -2.56 -5.20 -7.58
N VAL A 163 -2.50 -3.88 -7.43
CA VAL A 163 -1.84 -3.26 -6.28
C VAL A 163 -2.86 -3.03 -5.15
N PRO A 164 -3.74 -2.02 -5.17
CA PRO A 164 -4.63 -1.79 -4.03
C PRO A 164 -5.66 -2.91 -3.86
N ARG A 165 -6.34 -3.31 -4.93
CA ARG A 165 -7.40 -4.32 -4.88
C ARG A 165 -6.89 -5.73 -4.53
N THR A 166 -5.65 -6.09 -4.87
CA THR A 166 -5.09 -7.43 -4.63
C THR A 166 -4.08 -7.45 -3.50
N LEU A 167 -3.00 -6.67 -3.60
CA LEU A 167 -1.90 -6.76 -2.65
C LEU A 167 -2.20 -6.08 -1.32
N GLU A 168 -2.77 -4.86 -1.32
CA GLU A 168 -3.17 -4.18 -0.07
C GLU A 168 -4.35 -4.89 0.58
N ALA A 169 -5.32 -5.40 -0.20
CA ALA A 169 -6.42 -6.19 0.36
C ALA A 169 -5.96 -7.43 1.17
N ARG A 170 -4.71 -7.90 0.98
CA ARG A 170 -4.12 -8.93 1.87
C ARG A 170 -3.89 -8.40 3.28
N GLY A 171 -3.70 -7.09 3.46
CA GLY A 171 -3.66 -6.45 4.77
C GLY A 171 -4.96 -6.64 5.54
N LEU A 172 -6.11 -6.53 4.86
CA LEU A 172 -7.42 -6.78 5.47
C LEU A 172 -7.53 -8.19 6.08
N ASP A 173 -6.92 -9.18 5.42
CA ASP A 173 -6.95 -10.58 5.82
C ASP A 173 -5.89 -10.90 6.90
N ALA A 174 -4.69 -10.34 6.78
CA ALA A 174 -3.55 -10.66 7.63
C ALA A 174 -3.61 -9.96 8.99
N THR A 175 -4.09 -8.73 9.05
CA THR A 175 -4.08 -7.90 10.26
C THR A 175 -4.81 -8.55 11.42
N PRO A 176 -6.04 -9.11 11.30
CA PRO A 176 -6.70 -9.79 12.42
C PRO A 176 -5.92 -11.00 12.95
N LEU A 177 -5.22 -11.72 12.07
CA LEU A 177 -4.40 -12.86 12.46
C LEU A 177 -3.15 -12.44 13.23
N ILE A 178 -2.55 -11.31 12.83
CA ILE A 178 -1.42 -10.71 13.54
C ILE A 178 -1.88 -10.22 14.92
N GLN A 179 -3.01 -9.52 15.00
CA GLN A 179 -3.58 -9.04 16.26
C GLN A 179 -3.91 -10.18 17.23
N ALA A 180 -4.48 -11.29 16.74
CA ALA A 180 -4.71 -12.48 17.55
C ALA A 180 -3.42 -13.07 18.14
N LYS A 181 -2.31 -13.05 17.40
CA LYS A 181 -0.99 -13.45 17.90
C LYS A 181 -0.47 -12.47 18.96
N LEU A 182 -0.58 -11.17 18.71
CA LEU A 182 -0.14 -10.13 19.65
C LEU A 182 -0.94 -10.18 20.95
N ALA A 183 -2.25 -10.44 20.89
CA ALA A 183 -3.11 -10.62 22.06
C ALA A 183 -2.66 -11.81 22.93
N ARG A 184 -2.23 -12.91 22.31
CA ARG A 184 -1.68 -14.09 23.04
C ARG A 184 -0.34 -13.79 23.71
N ILE A 185 0.46 -12.88 23.15
CA ILE A 185 1.73 -12.45 23.76
C ILE A 185 1.46 -11.57 24.98
N GLY A 186 0.52 -10.63 24.90
CA GLY A 186 -0.02 -9.86 26.01
C GLY A 186 0.96 -8.89 26.68
N THR A 187 2.15 -8.65 26.11
CA THR A 187 3.10 -7.65 26.62
C THR A 187 2.66 -6.22 26.30
N PRO A 188 3.14 -5.19 27.02
CA PRO A 188 2.77 -3.80 26.73
C PRO A 188 3.05 -3.38 25.30
N ASP A 189 4.21 -3.77 24.75
CA ASP A 189 4.60 -3.49 23.36
C ASP A 189 3.69 -4.21 22.33
N ALA A 190 3.30 -5.48 22.61
CA ALA A 190 2.36 -6.20 21.76
C ALA A 190 0.95 -5.55 21.75
N ARG A 191 0.48 -5.05 22.91
CA ARG A 191 -0.80 -4.31 22.98
C ARG A 191 -0.74 -2.99 22.24
N ALA A 192 0.37 -2.24 22.37
CA ALA A 192 0.59 -1.00 21.65
C ALA A 192 0.63 -1.24 20.14
N ALA A 193 1.33 -2.29 19.69
CA ALA A 193 1.33 -2.68 18.28
C ALA A 193 -0.09 -3.02 17.76
N SER A 194 -0.88 -3.77 18.56
CA SER A 194 -2.27 -4.09 18.16
C SER A 194 -3.12 -2.85 18.02
N ALA A 195 -2.99 -1.85 18.90
CA ALA A 195 -3.72 -0.59 18.79
C ALA A 195 -3.34 0.22 17.53
N ILE A 196 -2.07 0.17 17.10
CA ILE A 196 -1.66 0.76 15.82
C ILE A 196 -2.29 0.01 14.66
N LEU A 197 -2.30 -1.32 14.70
CA LEU A 197 -2.93 -2.14 13.66
C LEU A 197 -4.46 -1.94 13.56
N ASP A 198 -5.15 -1.52 14.64
CA ASP A 198 -6.56 -1.13 14.58
C ASP A 198 -6.76 0.11 13.71
N ILE A 199 -5.84 1.10 13.83
CA ILE A 199 -5.85 2.31 13.00
C ILE A 199 -5.62 1.93 11.54
N ILE A 200 -4.56 1.17 11.27
CA ILE A 200 -4.19 0.73 9.93
C ILE A 200 -5.33 -0.05 9.27
N LEU A 201 -5.90 -1.05 9.93
CA LEU A 201 -6.99 -1.85 9.37
C LEU A 201 -8.24 -1.02 9.05
N ARG A 202 -8.56 -0.02 9.88
CA ARG A 202 -9.67 0.90 9.63
C ARG A 202 -9.46 1.67 8.32
N ASP A 203 -8.27 2.22 8.13
CA ASP A 203 -7.94 3.08 6.99
C ASP A 203 -7.74 2.24 5.71
N GLU A 204 -7.14 1.06 5.82
CA GLU A 204 -6.95 0.10 4.73
C GLU A 204 -8.27 -0.32 4.05
N VAL A 205 -9.38 -0.42 4.77
CA VAL A 205 -10.70 -0.62 4.15
C VAL A 205 -11.00 0.50 3.15
N GLY A 206 -10.63 1.74 3.48
CA GLY A 206 -10.78 2.90 2.61
C GLY A 206 -9.84 2.85 1.40
N HIS A 207 -8.57 2.47 1.60
CA HIS A 207 -7.58 2.36 0.53
C HIS A 207 -7.98 1.31 -0.52
N VAL A 208 -8.39 0.14 -0.06
CA VAL A 208 -8.88 -0.93 -0.93
C VAL A 208 -10.17 -0.51 -1.64
N ALA A 209 -11.09 0.22 -0.96
CA ALA A 209 -12.30 0.75 -1.59
C ALA A 209 -12.00 1.76 -2.71
N ILE A 210 -10.96 2.60 -2.54
CA ILE A 210 -10.46 3.49 -3.59
C ILE A 210 -9.97 2.67 -4.78
N GLY A 211 -9.14 1.65 -4.55
CA GLY A 211 -8.66 0.74 -5.58
C GLY A 211 -9.79 0.06 -6.34
N ASN A 212 -10.80 -0.48 -5.64
CA ASN A 212 -11.99 -1.10 -6.22
C ASN A 212 -12.80 -0.13 -7.06
N ARG A 213 -13.02 1.10 -6.55
CA ARG A 213 -13.77 2.14 -7.27
C ARG A 213 -13.08 2.50 -8.58
N TRP A 214 -11.77 2.78 -8.55
CA TRP A 214 -11.04 3.20 -9.74
C TRP A 214 -10.84 2.06 -10.73
N TYR A 215 -10.68 0.84 -10.27
CA TYR A 215 -10.66 -0.33 -11.14
C TYR A 215 -11.97 -0.47 -11.92
N ARG A 216 -13.14 -0.41 -11.25
CA ARG A 216 -14.43 -0.49 -11.92
C ARG A 216 -14.69 0.68 -12.84
N TRP A 217 -14.38 1.91 -12.39
CA TRP A 217 -14.52 3.10 -13.23
C TRP A 217 -13.73 2.97 -14.54
N LEU A 218 -12.52 2.43 -14.48
CA LEU A 218 -11.69 2.19 -15.66
C LEU A 218 -12.28 1.07 -16.54
N CYS A 219 -12.77 -0.01 -15.95
CA CYS A 219 -13.45 -1.06 -16.70
C CYS A 219 -14.71 -0.52 -17.41
N ASP A 220 -15.54 0.25 -16.71
CA ASP A 220 -16.74 0.88 -17.30
C ASP A 220 -16.38 1.81 -18.45
N ARG A 221 -15.36 2.67 -18.28
CA ARG A 221 -14.86 3.57 -19.32
C ARG A 221 -14.46 2.82 -20.59
N ASP A 222 -13.82 1.67 -20.44
CA ASP A 222 -13.24 0.91 -21.56
C ASP A 222 -14.16 -0.26 -22.02
N GLY A 223 -15.38 -0.37 -21.46
CA GLY A 223 -16.37 -1.40 -21.83
C GLY A 223 -15.95 -2.83 -21.45
N LEU A 224 -15.22 -2.99 -20.35
CA LEU A 224 -14.67 -4.26 -19.88
C LEU A 224 -15.51 -4.84 -18.74
N ASP A 225 -15.72 -6.17 -18.75
CA ASP A 225 -16.28 -6.86 -17.57
C ASP A 225 -15.23 -6.94 -16.46
N PRO A 226 -15.49 -6.41 -15.26
CA PRO A 226 -14.48 -6.32 -14.20
C PRO A 226 -13.98 -7.69 -13.72
N ILE A 227 -14.84 -8.70 -13.67
CA ILE A 227 -14.48 -10.03 -13.17
C ILE A 227 -13.64 -10.77 -14.20
N ALA A 228 -14.11 -10.81 -15.45
CA ALA A 228 -13.38 -11.48 -16.53
C ALA A 228 -12.02 -10.78 -16.77
N HIS A 229 -12.01 -9.44 -16.80
CA HIS A 229 -10.78 -8.68 -17.05
C HIS A 229 -9.78 -8.83 -15.89
N TYR A 230 -10.24 -8.88 -14.63
CA TYR A 230 -9.36 -9.16 -13.48
C TYR A 230 -8.60 -10.49 -13.65
N ARG A 231 -9.28 -11.55 -14.11
CA ARG A 231 -8.63 -12.85 -14.34
C ARG A 231 -7.56 -12.78 -15.44
N VAL A 232 -7.80 -11.98 -16.49
CA VAL A 232 -6.80 -11.73 -17.55
C VAL A 232 -5.57 -11.03 -16.97
N LEU A 233 -5.77 -9.96 -16.21
CA LEU A 233 -4.68 -9.19 -15.59
C LEU A 233 -3.90 -10.05 -14.58
N TYR A 234 -4.61 -10.80 -13.74
CA TYR A 234 -4.03 -11.68 -12.74
C TYR A 234 -3.02 -12.67 -13.36
N ARG A 235 -3.41 -13.30 -14.49
CA ARG A 235 -2.52 -14.22 -15.22
C ARG A 235 -1.39 -13.48 -15.95
N ARG A 236 -1.71 -12.39 -16.65
CA ARG A 236 -0.74 -11.63 -17.45
C ARG A 236 0.42 -11.09 -16.61
N TYR A 237 0.13 -10.61 -15.43
CA TYR A 237 1.13 -10.01 -14.53
C TYR A 237 1.65 -10.98 -13.46
N GLU A 238 1.26 -12.26 -13.53
CA GLU A 238 1.66 -13.29 -12.57
C GLU A 238 1.43 -12.85 -11.12
N ALA A 239 0.20 -12.39 -10.84
CA ALA A 239 -0.14 -11.92 -9.50
C ALA A 239 -0.02 -13.05 -8.48
N PRO A 240 0.45 -12.76 -7.25
CA PRO A 240 0.63 -13.80 -6.25
C PRO A 240 -0.71 -14.39 -5.81
N ARG A 241 -0.75 -15.72 -5.70
CA ARG A 241 -1.96 -16.43 -5.28
C ARG A 241 -2.45 -15.95 -3.93
N LEU A 242 -3.72 -15.57 -3.87
CA LEU A 242 -4.40 -15.26 -2.63
C LEU A 242 -4.68 -16.54 -1.83
N ARG A 243 -4.59 -16.47 -0.51
CA ARG A 243 -4.77 -17.60 0.39
C ARG A 243 -5.71 -17.24 1.52
N ALA A 244 -6.69 -18.11 1.77
CA ALA A 244 -7.56 -18.01 2.95
C ALA A 244 -6.75 -18.14 4.27
N PRO A 245 -7.32 -17.67 5.40
CA PRO A 245 -8.66 -17.12 5.54
C PRO A 245 -8.79 -15.69 5.02
N PHE A 246 -9.96 -15.34 4.48
CA PHE A 246 -10.30 -14.00 4.04
C PHE A 246 -11.17 -13.29 5.07
N ASN A 247 -10.91 -12.02 5.32
CA ASN A 247 -11.78 -11.16 6.13
C ASN A 247 -12.93 -10.64 5.25
N LEU A 248 -13.96 -11.47 5.08
CA LEU A 248 -15.08 -11.18 4.18
C LEU A 248 -15.82 -9.90 4.57
N GLU A 249 -15.93 -9.61 5.88
CA GLU A 249 -16.58 -8.37 6.35
C GLU A 249 -15.79 -7.13 5.91
N ALA A 250 -14.49 -7.08 6.15
CA ALA A 250 -13.65 -5.96 5.74
C ALA A 250 -13.61 -5.82 4.21
N ARG A 251 -13.57 -6.93 3.48
CA ARG A 251 -13.64 -6.93 2.01
C ARG A 251 -14.98 -6.41 1.50
N ALA A 252 -16.12 -6.82 2.09
CA ALA A 252 -17.43 -6.28 1.74
C ALA A 252 -17.49 -4.76 1.98
N ARG A 253 -16.99 -4.30 3.13
CA ARG A 253 -16.89 -2.85 3.44
C ARG A 253 -15.97 -2.11 2.46
N ALA A 254 -14.92 -2.76 1.96
CA ALA A 254 -14.04 -2.24 0.91
C ALA A 254 -14.69 -2.32 -0.48
N GLY A 255 -15.95 -2.76 -0.59
CA GLY A 255 -16.74 -2.73 -1.80
C GLY A 255 -16.54 -3.94 -2.73
N PHE A 256 -15.98 -5.04 -2.27
CA PHE A 256 -16.05 -6.30 -3.05
C PHE A 256 -17.50 -6.79 -3.10
N THR A 257 -17.94 -7.23 -4.28
CA THR A 257 -19.25 -7.87 -4.44
C THR A 257 -19.22 -9.33 -3.99
N ASP A 258 -20.39 -9.92 -3.73
CA ASP A 258 -20.50 -11.34 -3.37
C ASP A 258 -19.93 -12.25 -4.46
N GLU A 259 -20.11 -11.89 -5.73
CA GLU A 259 -19.57 -12.63 -6.89
C GLU A 259 -18.03 -12.56 -6.92
N GLU A 260 -17.45 -11.37 -6.67
CA GLU A 260 -16.01 -11.18 -6.58
C GLU A 260 -15.41 -11.95 -5.39
N MET A 261 -16.11 -11.98 -4.25
CA MET A 261 -15.67 -12.75 -3.08
C MET A 261 -15.77 -14.27 -3.32
N ALA A 262 -16.82 -14.73 -3.99
CA ALA A 262 -16.95 -16.13 -4.38
C ALA A 262 -15.81 -16.57 -5.33
N ALA A 263 -15.41 -15.69 -6.25
CA ALA A 263 -14.29 -15.95 -7.17
C ALA A 263 -12.93 -16.07 -6.46
N LEU A 264 -12.72 -15.40 -5.30
CA LEU A 264 -11.47 -15.54 -4.52
C LEU A 264 -11.25 -16.96 -3.98
N SER A 265 -12.32 -17.70 -3.77
CA SER A 265 -12.29 -19.05 -3.19
C SER A 265 -12.20 -20.16 -4.24
N GLN A 266 -12.30 -19.83 -5.54
CA GLN A 266 -12.21 -20.79 -6.62
C GLN A 266 -10.75 -21.00 -7.03
N PRO A 267 -10.26 -22.25 -7.10
CA PRO A 267 -8.96 -22.51 -7.70
C PRO A 267 -9.00 -22.19 -9.19
N ASP A 268 -8.00 -21.45 -9.68
CA ASP A 268 -7.74 -21.29 -11.12
C ASP A 268 -7.39 -22.62 -11.79
#